data_10289fe009d2d4ab96eecc85e52aa084
#
_entry.id   10289fe009d2d4ab96eecc85e52aa084
#
_cell.length_a   1.000
_cell.length_b   1.000
_cell.length_c   1.000
_cell.angle_alpha   90.00
_cell.angle_beta   90.00
_cell.angle_gamma   90.00
#
_symmetry.space_group_name_H-M   'P 1'
#
loop_
_entity.id
_entity.type
_entity.pdbx_description
1 polymer ?
#
loop_
_entity_poly.entity_id
_entity_poly.type
_entity_poly.pdbx_seq_one_letter_code
_entity_poly.pdbx_strand_id
1 'polypeptide(L)'
;FGVVENMSYLEMPDGERVDVFGAGGGEKLAEEADVPFMGAIPMDPAIRKGGDSGMPIVLSRPDSVVSKVITEIAYQTALRSSVLAIKATVDAFCPTAT
;
A
#
# COMPACT_ATOMS: atom_id res chain seq x y z
N PHE A 1 4.76 -11.34 -0.64
CA PHE A 1 4.24 -10.69 0.58
C PHE A 1 2.97 -9.89 0.31
N GLY A 2 3.01 -8.95 -0.62
CA GLY A 2 1.87 -8.11 -0.99
C GLY A 2 2.21 -7.17 -2.12
N VAL A 3 1.20 -6.52 -2.69
CA VAL A 3 1.36 -5.56 -3.80
C VAL A 3 0.78 -4.21 -3.39
N VAL A 4 1.55 -3.16 -3.64
CA VAL A 4 1.10 -1.77 -3.50
C VAL A 4 1.22 -1.12 -4.88
N GLU A 5 0.16 -0.49 -5.34
CA GLU A 5 0.16 0.27 -6.59
C GLU A 5 0.39 1.74 -6.27
N ASN A 6 1.57 2.25 -6.62
CA ASN A 6 1.91 3.65 -6.45
C ASN A 6 1.56 4.44 -7.71
N MET A 7 1.28 5.71 -7.57
CA MET A 7 0.84 6.59 -8.66
C MET A 7 -0.37 6.02 -9.41
N SER A 8 -1.30 5.44 -8.65
CA SER A 8 -2.40 4.65 -9.20
C SER A 8 -3.43 5.50 -9.93
N TYR A 9 -3.75 6.66 -9.39
CA TYR A 9 -4.78 7.52 -9.95
C TYR A 9 -4.51 8.98 -9.58
N LEU A 10 -5.14 9.88 -10.32
CA LEU A 10 -5.13 11.31 -10.03
C LEU A 10 -6.53 11.71 -9.57
N GLU A 11 -6.64 12.33 -8.41
CA GLU A 11 -7.90 12.85 -7.90
C GLU A 11 -8.07 14.30 -8.34
N MET A 12 -9.14 14.57 -9.08
CA MET A 12 -9.45 15.90 -9.58
C MET A 12 -10.13 16.74 -8.49
N PRO A 13 -10.11 18.09 -8.59
CA PRO A 13 -10.74 18.96 -7.59
C PRO A 13 -12.23 18.72 -7.38
N ASP A 14 -12.93 18.15 -8.37
CA ASP A 14 -14.34 17.77 -8.28
C ASP A 14 -14.57 16.40 -7.64
N GLY A 15 -13.51 15.73 -7.19
CA GLY A 15 -13.56 14.40 -6.60
C GLY A 15 -13.51 13.26 -7.60
N GLU A 16 -13.45 13.54 -8.89
CA GLU A 16 -13.34 12.52 -9.93
C GLU A 16 -11.93 11.92 -9.94
N ARG A 17 -11.84 10.59 -10.13
CA ARG A 17 -10.57 9.89 -10.25
C ARG A 17 -10.23 9.63 -11.70
N VAL A 18 -8.98 9.89 -12.06
CA VAL A 18 -8.45 9.59 -13.39
C VAL A 18 -7.36 8.51 -13.25
N ASP A 19 -7.58 7.37 -13.87
CA ASP A 19 -6.61 6.28 -13.91
C ASP A 19 -5.59 6.54 -15.01
N VAL A 20 -4.46 7.12 -14.63
CA VAL A 20 -3.45 7.59 -15.59
C VAL A 20 -2.75 6.44 -16.31
N PHE A 21 -2.54 5.31 -15.62
CA PHE A 21 -1.81 4.15 -16.15
C PHE A 21 -2.70 2.91 -16.32
N GLY A 22 -4.02 3.09 -16.32
CA GLY A 22 -4.99 2.00 -16.38
C GLY A 22 -5.41 1.51 -15.01
N ALA A 23 -6.66 1.09 -14.90
CA ALA A 23 -7.25 0.64 -13.64
C ALA A 23 -6.97 -0.84 -13.38
N GLY A 24 -6.69 -1.17 -12.12
CA GLY A 24 -6.68 -2.55 -11.63
C GLY A 24 -5.42 -3.37 -11.94
N GLY A 25 -4.35 -2.74 -12.46
CA GLY A 25 -3.12 -3.46 -12.77
C GLY A 25 -2.46 -4.10 -11.55
N GLY A 26 -2.42 -3.38 -10.43
CA GLY A 26 -1.86 -3.88 -9.19
C GLY A 26 -2.69 -5.00 -8.57
N GLU A 27 -4.01 -4.88 -8.61
CA GLU A 27 -4.91 -5.93 -8.13
C GLU A 27 -4.77 -7.20 -8.94
N LYS A 28 -4.68 -7.09 -10.24
CA LYS A 28 -4.48 -8.23 -11.14
C LYS A 28 -3.15 -8.93 -10.86
N LEU A 29 -2.09 -8.17 -10.69
CA LEU A 29 -0.78 -8.71 -10.34
C LEU A 29 -0.82 -9.45 -9.00
N ALA A 30 -1.48 -8.88 -8.00
CA ALA A 30 -1.64 -9.51 -6.70
C ALA A 30 -2.40 -10.84 -6.80
N GLU A 31 -3.46 -10.88 -7.61
CA GLU A 31 -4.23 -12.09 -7.86
C GLU A 31 -3.39 -13.16 -8.54
N GLU A 32 -2.64 -12.80 -9.59
CA GLU A 32 -1.75 -13.70 -10.30
C GLU A 32 -0.62 -14.25 -9.42
N ALA A 33 -0.09 -13.44 -8.51
CA ALA A 33 0.97 -13.82 -7.59
C ALA A 33 0.46 -14.49 -6.32
N ASP A 34 -0.86 -14.59 -6.14
CA ASP A 34 -1.50 -15.15 -4.94
C ASP A 34 -1.05 -14.45 -3.65
N VAL A 35 -1.00 -13.14 -3.68
CA VAL A 35 -0.68 -12.29 -2.53
C VAL A 35 -1.74 -11.20 -2.39
N PRO A 36 -1.92 -10.63 -1.18
CA PRO A 36 -2.92 -9.58 -1.00
C PRO A 36 -2.54 -8.29 -1.74
N PHE A 37 -3.54 -7.61 -2.26
CA PHE A 37 -3.42 -6.24 -2.73
C PHE A 37 -3.57 -5.31 -1.53
N MET A 38 -2.52 -4.56 -1.20
CA MET A 38 -2.45 -3.81 0.06
C MET A 38 -2.94 -2.38 -0.06
N GLY A 39 -3.02 -1.84 -1.26
CA GLY A 39 -3.58 -0.52 -1.48
C GLY A 39 -3.06 0.17 -2.72
N ALA A 40 -3.78 1.23 -3.11
CA ALA A 40 -3.45 2.09 -4.23
C ALA A 40 -3.15 3.50 -3.70
N ILE A 41 -1.98 4.03 -4.01
CA ILE A 41 -1.56 5.36 -3.59
C ILE A 41 -1.82 6.33 -4.74
N PRO A 42 -2.59 7.41 -4.51
CA PRO A 42 -2.84 8.40 -5.55
C PRO A 42 -1.60 9.19 -5.93
N MET A 43 -1.61 9.75 -7.12
CA MET A 43 -0.58 10.70 -7.54
C MET A 43 -0.81 12.03 -6.82
N ASP A 44 0.20 12.51 -6.10
CA ASP A 44 0.15 13.80 -5.40
C ASP A 44 1.53 14.45 -5.45
N PRO A 45 1.66 15.66 -6.01
CA PRO A 45 2.93 16.38 -6.04
C PRO A 45 3.52 16.63 -4.66
N ALA A 46 2.71 16.67 -3.61
CA ALA A 46 3.16 16.86 -2.24
C ALA A 46 4.05 15.70 -1.75
N ILE A 47 3.87 14.49 -2.28
CA ILE A 47 4.73 13.35 -1.96
C ILE A 47 6.16 13.64 -2.40
N ARG A 48 6.32 14.09 -3.64
CA ARG A 48 7.61 14.43 -4.20
C ARG A 48 8.26 15.58 -3.45
N LYS A 49 7.50 16.66 -3.20
CA LYS A 49 8.00 17.82 -2.46
C LYS A 49 8.48 17.43 -1.07
N GLY A 50 7.74 16.58 -0.38
CA GLY A 50 8.12 16.07 0.93
C GLY A 50 9.40 15.25 0.88
N GLY A 51 9.54 14.38 -0.11
CA GLY A 51 10.75 13.60 -0.31
C GLY A 51 11.98 14.47 -0.58
N ASP A 52 11.83 15.46 -1.46
CA ASP A 52 12.91 16.39 -1.82
C ASP A 52 13.35 17.28 -0.64
N SER A 53 12.42 17.66 0.22
CA SER A 53 12.72 18.54 1.38
C SER A 53 13.08 17.76 2.65
N GLY A 54 12.99 16.44 2.64
CA GLY A 54 13.25 15.62 3.82
C GLY A 54 12.12 15.63 4.83
N MET A 55 10.92 16.10 4.45
CA MET A 55 9.74 16.12 5.31
C MET A 55 8.66 15.22 4.69
N PRO A 56 8.55 13.95 5.11
CA PRO A 56 7.55 13.03 4.56
C PRO A 56 6.13 13.56 4.74
N ILE A 57 5.28 13.32 3.72
CA ILE A 57 3.90 13.82 3.73
C ILE A 57 3.10 13.31 4.94
N VAL A 58 3.37 12.11 5.41
CA VAL A 58 2.69 11.54 6.58
C VAL A 58 2.95 12.34 7.86
N LEU A 59 4.05 13.08 7.92
CA LEU A 59 4.39 13.97 9.03
C LEU A 59 3.90 15.38 8.81
N SER A 60 4.04 15.92 7.59
CA SER A 60 3.69 17.31 7.28
C SER A 60 2.18 17.50 7.09
N ARG A 61 1.48 16.51 6.57
CA ARG A 61 0.04 16.56 6.30
C ARG A 61 -0.63 15.24 6.67
N PRO A 62 -0.71 14.90 7.97
CA PRO A 62 -1.23 13.61 8.40
C PRO A 62 -2.73 13.41 8.07
N ASP A 63 -3.47 14.49 7.87
CA ASP A 63 -4.91 14.42 7.55
C ASP A 63 -5.19 14.33 6.04
N SER A 64 -4.18 14.40 5.19
CA SER A 64 -4.38 14.28 3.75
C SER A 64 -4.82 12.87 3.36
N VAL A 65 -5.53 12.74 2.23
CA VAL A 65 -5.97 11.44 1.70
C VAL A 65 -4.77 10.52 1.48
N VAL A 66 -3.69 11.05 0.90
CA VAL A 66 -2.47 10.28 0.65
C VAL A 66 -1.86 9.75 1.95
N SER A 67 -1.76 10.60 2.98
CA SER A 67 -1.21 10.19 4.28
C SER A 67 -2.04 9.09 4.92
N LYS A 68 -3.36 9.17 4.82
CA LYS A 68 -4.27 8.14 5.34
C LYS A 68 -4.10 6.82 4.60
N VAL A 69 -3.96 6.86 3.29
CA VAL A 69 -3.73 5.67 2.46
C VAL A 69 -2.39 5.03 2.82
N ILE A 70 -1.32 5.81 2.89
CA ILE A 70 0.02 5.30 3.24
C ILE A 70 0.01 4.69 4.65
N THR A 71 -0.63 5.36 5.61
CA THR A 71 -0.74 4.86 6.98
C THR A 71 -1.49 3.53 7.03
N GLU A 72 -2.59 3.40 6.29
CA GLU A 72 -3.35 2.15 6.23
C GLU A 72 -2.50 1.02 5.60
N ILE A 73 -1.77 1.31 4.53
CA ILE A 73 -0.85 0.34 3.92
C ILE A 73 0.23 -0.10 4.92
N ALA A 74 0.80 0.84 5.67
CA ALA A 74 1.78 0.54 6.70
C ALA A 74 1.20 -0.36 7.79
N TYR A 75 -0.03 -0.08 8.22
CA TYR A 75 -0.73 -0.90 9.21
C TYR A 75 -0.97 -2.33 8.69
N GLN A 76 -1.47 -2.46 7.46
CA GLN A 76 -1.68 -3.76 6.84
C GLN A 76 -0.36 -4.52 6.66
N THR A 77 0.71 -3.82 6.33
CA THR A 77 2.05 -4.42 6.19
C THR A 77 2.54 -4.97 7.53
N ALA A 78 2.35 -4.22 8.61
CA ALA A 78 2.72 -4.66 9.96
C ALA A 78 1.92 -5.89 10.39
N LEU A 79 0.60 -5.89 10.17
CA LEU A 79 -0.26 -7.04 10.46
C LEU A 79 0.16 -8.27 9.67
N ARG A 80 0.40 -8.11 8.38
CA ARG A 80 0.82 -9.20 7.51
C ARG A 80 2.15 -9.79 7.96
N SER A 81 3.12 -8.96 8.30
CA SER A 81 4.41 -9.39 8.83
C SER A 81 4.25 -10.20 10.10
N SER A 82 3.39 -9.74 11.02
CA SER A 82 3.13 -10.44 12.28
C SER A 82 2.49 -11.80 12.05
N VAL A 83 1.50 -11.88 11.15
CA VAL A 83 0.83 -13.15 10.83
C VAL A 83 1.82 -14.14 10.21
N LEU A 84 2.63 -13.69 9.26
CA LEU A 84 3.62 -14.56 8.60
C LEU A 84 4.70 -15.03 9.58
N ALA A 85 5.14 -14.18 10.50
CA ALA A 85 6.11 -14.54 11.53
C ALA A 85 5.53 -15.59 12.49
N ILE A 86 4.28 -15.44 12.92
CA ILE A 86 3.59 -16.40 13.79
C ILE A 86 3.43 -17.73 13.06
N LYS A 87 3.00 -17.68 11.80
CA LYS A 87 2.84 -18.89 10.98
C LYS A 87 4.15 -19.64 10.81
N ALA A 88 5.24 -18.94 10.52
CA ALA A 88 6.56 -19.55 10.39
C ALA A 88 7.00 -20.21 11.70
N THR A 89 6.72 -19.59 12.84
CA THR A 89 7.02 -20.15 14.17
C THR A 89 6.20 -21.40 14.42
N VAL A 90 4.89 -21.38 14.15
CA VAL A 90 4.01 -22.55 14.30
C VAL A 90 4.45 -23.69 13.40
N ASP A 91 4.76 -23.41 12.15
CA ASP A 91 5.21 -24.41 11.19
C ASP A 91 6.56 -25.04 11.60
N ALA A 92 7.40 -24.31 12.31
CA ALA A 92 8.68 -24.81 12.85
C ALA A 92 8.48 -25.75 14.03
N PHE A 93 7.49 -25.49 14.90
CA PHE A 93 7.25 -26.29 16.10
C PHE A 93 6.17 -27.38 15.91
N CYS A 94 5.24 -27.14 15.00
CA CYS A 94 4.15 -28.08 14.68
C CYS A 94 4.04 -28.22 13.17
N PRO A 95 5.04 -28.83 12.50
CA PRO A 95 4.98 -28.98 11.05
C PRO A 95 3.77 -29.83 10.66
N THR A 96 2.85 -29.22 9.92
CA THR A 96 1.72 -29.94 9.34
C THR A 96 2.12 -30.43 7.96
N ALA A 97 1.60 -31.57 7.56
CA ALA A 97 1.96 -32.25 6.32
C ALA A 97 1.34 -31.60 5.06
N THR A 98 1.23 -30.29 5.06
CA THR A 98 0.70 -29.58 3.89
C THR A 98 1.69 -28.53 3.41
#